data_0995abadfd55f334bb53616eb7fea3d5
#
_entry.id   0995abadfd55f334bb53616eb7fea3d5
#
_cell.length_a   1.000
_cell.length_b   1.000
_cell.length_c   1.000
_cell.angle_alpha   90.00
_cell.angle_beta   90.00
_cell.angle_gamma   90.00
#
_symmetry.space_group_name_H-M   'P 1'
#
loop_
_entity.id
_entity.type
_entity.pdbx_description
1 polymer ?
#
loop_
_entity_poly.entity_id
_entity_poly.type
_entity_poly.pdbx_seq_one_letter_code
_entity_poly.pdbx_strand_id
1 'polypeptide(L)'
;VFESGAIMIYLAEKADKLIPSNTKERAKVLEWLMFQMGGVGPMMGQANVFFRYFPEKIQPAIDRYQNESRRLFEVLDKHLEKNEWLAVDYSIADIANWCWVRTHKWSGVSTDGLNHLERWKNAMYEQPGMLKGIKVPVDLNIDKRLNDKKKTEEFIKNAQKMVKK
;
A
#
# COMPACT_ATOMS: atom_id res chain seq x y z
N VAL A 1 -11.62 -7.40 -16.67
CA VAL A 1 -10.79 -6.23 -16.28
C VAL A 1 -9.61 -6.76 -15.48
N PHE A 2 -8.42 -6.34 -15.78
CA PHE A 2 -7.19 -6.60 -15.02
C PHE A 2 -6.57 -5.25 -14.62
N GLU A 3 -5.48 -5.23 -13.85
CA GLU A 3 -4.93 -4.09 -13.11
C GLU A 3 -5.81 -3.65 -11.93
N SER A 4 -5.24 -3.66 -10.73
CA SER A 4 -6.00 -3.37 -9.50
C SER A 4 -6.65 -1.97 -9.50
N GLY A 5 -5.99 -0.97 -10.06
CA GLY A 5 -6.55 0.37 -10.23
C GLY A 5 -7.76 0.39 -11.15
N ALA A 6 -7.68 -0.28 -12.30
CA ALA A 6 -8.79 -0.38 -13.24
C ALA A 6 -9.97 -1.18 -12.66
N ILE A 7 -9.67 -2.26 -11.92
CA ILE A 7 -10.69 -3.05 -11.22
C ILE A 7 -11.42 -2.19 -10.18
N MET A 8 -10.69 -1.41 -9.38
CA MET A 8 -11.29 -0.53 -8.38
C MET A 8 -12.17 0.55 -9.01
N ILE A 9 -11.72 1.19 -10.10
CA ILE A 9 -12.54 2.17 -10.84
C ILE A 9 -13.82 1.50 -11.33
N TYR A 10 -13.71 0.37 -12.03
CA TYR A 10 -14.87 -0.36 -12.56
C TYR A 10 -15.88 -0.74 -11.48
N LEU A 11 -15.40 -1.26 -10.34
CA LEU A 11 -16.27 -1.66 -9.25
C LEU A 11 -16.91 -0.48 -8.53
N ALA A 12 -16.18 0.62 -8.36
CA ALA A 12 -16.68 1.85 -7.75
C ALA A 12 -17.77 2.49 -8.60
N GLU A 13 -17.56 2.58 -9.91
CA GLU A 13 -18.56 3.06 -10.87
C GLU A 13 -19.80 2.16 -10.89
N LYS A 14 -19.62 0.85 -10.95
CA LYS A 14 -20.72 -0.11 -10.94
C LYS A 14 -21.55 -0.05 -9.66
N ALA A 15 -20.92 0.23 -8.52
CA ALA A 15 -21.58 0.33 -7.22
C ALA A 15 -22.10 1.74 -6.91
N ASP A 16 -21.74 2.73 -7.71
CA ASP A 16 -22.00 4.17 -7.48
C ASP A 16 -21.51 4.60 -6.09
N LYS A 17 -20.27 4.20 -5.73
CA LYS A 17 -19.65 4.44 -4.41
C LYS A 17 -18.14 4.59 -4.54
N LEU A 18 -17.53 5.32 -3.60
CA LEU A 18 -16.08 5.44 -3.43
C LEU A 18 -15.36 6.14 -4.60
N ILE A 19 -16.09 6.69 -5.54
CA ILE A 19 -15.62 7.58 -6.60
C ILE A 19 -16.74 8.57 -6.93
N PRO A 20 -16.50 9.88 -6.84
CA PRO A 20 -17.54 10.87 -7.13
C PRO A 20 -17.83 10.96 -8.62
N SER A 21 -19.07 11.36 -8.94
CA SER A 21 -19.49 11.67 -10.31
C SER A 21 -19.03 13.07 -10.77
N ASN A 22 -18.83 14.00 -9.85
CA ASN A 22 -18.29 15.33 -10.12
C ASN A 22 -16.87 15.23 -10.71
N THR A 23 -16.64 15.80 -11.88
CA THR A 23 -15.40 15.69 -12.63
C THR A 23 -14.18 16.17 -11.85
N LYS A 24 -14.29 17.27 -11.09
CA LYS A 24 -13.18 17.86 -10.32
C LYS A 24 -12.80 16.97 -9.14
N GLU A 25 -13.79 16.50 -8.40
CA GLU A 25 -13.56 15.60 -7.25
C GLU A 25 -13.07 14.23 -7.70
N ARG A 26 -13.64 13.72 -8.81
CA ARG A 26 -13.17 12.49 -9.46
C ARG A 26 -11.70 12.60 -9.87
N ALA A 27 -11.28 13.73 -10.42
CA ALA A 27 -9.88 13.95 -10.79
C ALA A 27 -8.95 13.84 -9.57
N LYS A 28 -9.38 14.30 -8.37
CA LYS A 28 -8.62 14.15 -7.13
C LYS A 28 -8.51 12.70 -6.68
N VAL A 29 -9.55 11.90 -6.82
CA VAL A 29 -9.49 10.46 -6.56
C VAL A 29 -8.50 9.78 -7.50
N LEU A 30 -8.58 10.08 -8.79
CA LEU A 30 -7.67 9.51 -9.79
C LEU A 30 -6.21 9.94 -9.58
N GLU A 31 -5.95 11.19 -9.19
CA GLU A 31 -4.62 11.70 -8.85
C GLU A 31 -3.95 10.81 -7.79
N TRP A 32 -4.61 10.56 -6.68
CA TRP A 32 -4.08 9.74 -5.59
C TRP A 32 -4.10 8.24 -5.89
N LEU A 33 -5.03 7.78 -6.71
CA LEU A 33 -5.01 6.41 -7.22
C LEU A 33 -3.78 6.19 -8.11
N MET A 34 -3.50 7.10 -9.04
CA MET A 34 -2.33 7.02 -9.91
C MET A 34 -1.02 7.22 -9.14
N PHE A 35 -1.01 8.03 -8.08
CA PHE A 35 0.13 8.15 -7.18
C PHE A 35 0.50 6.78 -6.57
N GLN A 36 -0.50 5.98 -6.22
CA GLN A 36 -0.25 4.60 -5.77
C GLN A 36 0.23 3.72 -6.92
N MET A 37 -0.45 3.74 -8.08
CA MET A 37 -0.14 2.85 -9.21
C MET A 37 1.25 3.11 -9.81
N GLY A 38 1.65 4.38 -9.90
CA GLY A 38 2.94 4.78 -10.47
C GLY A 38 4.08 4.93 -9.46
N GLY A 39 3.76 5.03 -8.18
CA GLY A 39 4.74 5.34 -7.12
C GLY A 39 4.75 4.33 -5.99
N VAL A 40 3.80 4.44 -5.04
CA VAL A 40 3.82 3.68 -3.78
C VAL A 40 3.90 2.17 -4.02
N GLY A 41 3.04 1.64 -4.87
CA GLY A 41 2.99 0.21 -5.18
C GLY A 41 4.28 -0.31 -5.79
N PRO A 42 4.75 0.26 -6.91
CA PRO A 42 6.00 -0.15 -7.55
C PRO A 42 7.21 -0.05 -6.64
N MET A 43 7.38 1.07 -5.91
CA MET A 43 8.57 1.26 -5.07
C MET A 43 8.58 0.32 -3.87
N MET A 44 7.46 0.14 -3.18
CA MET A 44 7.35 -0.84 -2.09
C MET A 44 7.47 -2.28 -2.60
N GLY A 45 6.96 -2.57 -3.79
CA GLY A 45 7.12 -3.87 -4.43
C GLY A 45 8.59 -4.21 -4.65
N GLN A 46 9.38 -3.28 -5.19
CA GLN A 46 10.82 -3.46 -5.36
C GLN A 46 11.57 -3.50 -4.01
N ALA A 47 11.14 -2.67 -3.02
CA ALA A 47 11.68 -2.77 -1.67
C ALA A 47 11.49 -4.19 -1.10
N ASN A 48 10.32 -4.80 -1.26
CA ASN A 48 10.07 -6.19 -0.86
C ASN A 48 11.03 -7.16 -1.56
N VAL A 49 11.21 -6.99 -2.87
CA VAL A 49 12.09 -7.87 -3.67
C VAL A 49 13.52 -7.82 -3.12
N PHE A 50 14.14 -6.66 -3.08
CA PHE A 50 15.56 -6.54 -2.70
C PHE A 50 15.80 -6.73 -1.20
N PHE A 51 14.88 -6.33 -0.35
CA PHE A 51 15.03 -6.50 1.09
C PHE A 51 14.75 -7.93 1.55
N ARG A 52 13.79 -8.65 0.91
CA ARG A 52 13.33 -9.95 1.39
C ARG A 52 13.55 -11.11 0.45
N TYR A 53 13.31 -10.92 -0.85
CA TYR A 53 13.17 -12.04 -1.78
C TYR A 53 14.42 -12.28 -2.62
N PHE A 54 15.18 -11.24 -2.90
CA PHE A 54 16.40 -11.39 -3.70
C PHE A 54 17.41 -12.25 -2.91
N PRO A 55 18.07 -13.24 -3.55
CA PRO A 55 18.99 -14.16 -2.85
C PRO A 55 20.23 -13.46 -2.30
N GLU A 56 20.69 -12.43 -2.99
CA GLU A 56 21.83 -11.63 -2.60
C GLU A 56 21.39 -10.31 -1.97
N LYS A 57 22.13 -9.81 -0.99
CA LYS A 57 21.88 -8.49 -0.39
C LYS A 57 22.59 -7.42 -1.20
N ILE A 58 21.83 -6.73 -2.06
CA ILE A 58 22.30 -5.60 -2.86
C ILE A 58 21.92 -4.31 -2.12
N GLN A 59 22.77 -3.90 -1.17
CA GLN A 59 22.47 -2.79 -0.26
C GLN A 59 22.07 -1.49 -1.00
N PRO A 60 22.77 -1.06 -2.08
CA PRO A 60 22.35 0.14 -2.82
C PRO A 60 20.93 0.08 -3.40
N ALA A 61 20.48 -1.11 -3.82
CA ALA A 61 19.11 -1.29 -4.30
C ALA A 61 18.10 -1.27 -3.14
N ILE A 62 18.42 -1.90 -2.01
CA ILE A 62 17.59 -1.85 -0.81
C ILE A 62 17.40 -0.41 -0.38
N ASP A 63 18.49 0.34 -0.21
CA ASP A 63 18.45 1.74 0.22
C ASP A 63 17.67 2.61 -0.77
N ARG A 64 17.87 2.43 -2.06
CA ARG A 64 17.17 3.18 -3.10
C ARG A 64 15.65 3.03 -3.00
N TYR A 65 15.16 1.80 -2.90
CA TYR A 65 13.72 1.55 -2.89
C TYR A 65 13.06 1.82 -1.53
N GLN A 66 13.76 1.58 -0.43
CA GLN A 66 13.26 1.94 0.90
C GLN A 66 13.20 3.47 1.07
N ASN A 67 14.24 4.20 0.67
CA ASN A 67 14.26 5.66 0.76
C ASN A 67 13.18 6.29 -0.13
N GLU A 68 12.99 5.80 -1.35
CA GLU A 68 11.93 6.33 -2.21
C GLU A 68 10.53 6.00 -1.67
N SER A 69 10.32 4.80 -1.14
CA SER A 69 9.06 4.45 -0.47
C SER A 69 8.80 5.37 0.73
N ARG A 70 9.84 5.66 1.54
CA ARG A 70 9.75 6.60 2.65
C ARG A 70 9.39 8.01 2.16
N ARG A 71 10.04 8.51 1.12
CA ARG A 71 9.72 9.81 0.51
C ARG A 71 8.26 9.89 0.07
N LEU A 72 7.74 8.83 -0.55
CA LEU A 72 6.33 8.77 -0.95
C LEU A 72 5.39 8.79 0.25
N PHE A 73 5.76 8.16 1.37
CA PHE A 73 5.01 8.24 2.63
C PHE A 73 5.02 9.65 3.21
N GLU A 74 6.13 10.38 3.10
CA GLU A 74 6.22 11.79 3.51
C GLU A 74 5.29 12.70 2.69
N VAL A 75 5.13 12.41 1.39
CA VAL A 75 4.15 13.11 0.54
C VAL A 75 2.72 12.85 1.03
N LEU A 76 2.39 11.59 1.35
CA LEU A 76 1.09 11.23 1.92
C LEU A 76 0.86 11.91 3.27
N ASP A 77 1.85 11.85 4.17
CA ASP A 77 1.77 12.47 5.51
C ASP A 77 1.53 13.97 5.42
N LYS A 78 2.31 14.65 4.57
CA LYS A 78 2.17 16.10 4.34
C LYS A 78 0.79 16.48 3.81
N HIS A 79 0.23 15.69 2.91
CA HIS A 79 -1.11 15.91 2.41
C HIS A 79 -2.17 15.69 3.50
N LEU A 80 -2.02 14.64 4.28
CA LEU A 80 -2.92 14.25 5.36
C LEU A 80 -2.85 15.18 6.59
N GLU A 81 -1.87 16.08 6.68
CA GLU A 81 -1.81 17.13 7.70
C GLU A 81 -3.10 17.97 7.72
N LYS A 82 -3.67 18.25 6.54
CA LYS A 82 -4.84 19.13 6.36
C LYS A 82 -6.08 18.40 5.84
N ASN A 83 -5.98 17.12 5.58
CA ASN A 83 -7.03 16.30 4.98
C ASN A 83 -7.25 15.04 5.81
N GLU A 84 -8.50 14.66 5.98
CA GLU A 84 -8.85 13.39 6.62
C GLU A 84 -8.53 12.21 5.71
N TRP A 85 -8.87 12.34 4.42
CA TRP A 85 -8.70 11.35 3.36
C TRP A 85 -7.82 11.88 2.24
N LEU A 86 -7.37 11.00 1.33
CA LEU A 86 -6.52 11.37 0.21
C LEU A 86 -7.24 12.22 -0.85
N ALA A 87 -8.54 12.00 -1.03
CA ALA A 87 -9.39 12.86 -1.84
C ALA A 87 -10.32 13.70 -0.96
N VAL A 88 -11.45 14.15 -1.49
CA VAL A 88 -12.42 14.94 -0.71
C VAL A 88 -13.03 14.08 0.39
N ASP A 89 -13.42 12.84 0.03
CA ASP A 89 -13.99 11.85 0.93
C ASP A 89 -13.22 10.52 0.82
N TYR A 90 -13.53 9.59 1.73
CA TYR A 90 -13.05 8.22 1.67
C TYR A 90 -13.36 7.58 0.31
N SER A 91 -12.35 7.06 -0.36
CA SER A 91 -12.43 6.65 -1.77
C SER A 91 -11.54 5.44 -2.11
N ILE A 92 -11.61 5.01 -3.35
CA ILE A 92 -10.70 3.97 -3.87
C ILE A 92 -9.22 4.37 -3.81
N ALA A 93 -8.92 5.67 -3.75
CA ALA A 93 -7.55 6.16 -3.59
C ALA A 93 -6.98 5.77 -2.21
N ASP A 94 -7.79 5.92 -1.15
CA ASP A 94 -7.41 5.51 0.21
C ASP A 94 -7.20 4.01 0.27
N ILE A 95 -8.13 3.23 -0.28
CA ILE A 95 -8.05 1.76 -0.30
C ILE A 95 -6.75 1.30 -0.97
N ALA A 96 -6.44 1.86 -2.15
CA ALA A 96 -5.27 1.47 -2.93
C ALA A 96 -3.95 1.76 -2.18
N ASN A 97 -3.79 2.99 -1.68
CA ASN A 97 -2.58 3.40 -0.96
C ASN A 97 -2.42 2.64 0.37
N TRP A 98 -3.51 2.48 1.11
CA TRP A 98 -3.46 1.80 2.40
C TRP A 98 -3.02 0.35 2.31
N CYS A 99 -3.44 -0.38 1.28
CA CYS A 99 -3.03 -1.77 1.07
C CYS A 99 -1.51 -1.93 1.05
N TRP A 100 -0.77 -0.93 0.59
CA TRP A 100 0.68 -0.90 0.62
C TRP A 100 1.23 -0.33 1.93
N VAL A 101 0.76 0.83 2.37
CA VAL A 101 1.25 1.50 3.58
C VAL A 101 1.15 0.61 4.80
N ARG A 102 0.04 -0.11 5.01
CA ARG A 102 -0.13 -1.01 6.14
C ARG A 102 0.92 -2.12 6.22
N THR A 103 1.57 -2.44 5.12
CA THR A 103 2.60 -3.51 5.05
C THR A 103 4.03 -2.97 5.10
N HIS A 104 4.23 -1.70 5.45
CA HIS A 104 5.51 -1.00 5.45
C HIS A 104 6.64 -1.74 6.18
N LYS A 105 6.34 -2.39 7.31
CA LYS A 105 7.29 -3.21 8.06
C LYS A 105 7.85 -4.39 7.25
N TRP A 106 7.03 -4.95 6.35
CA TRP A 106 7.48 -6.02 5.48
C TRP A 106 8.51 -5.53 4.47
N SER A 107 8.36 -4.31 3.98
CA SER A 107 9.30 -3.65 3.08
C SER A 107 10.53 -3.06 3.80
N GLY A 108 10.55 -3.08 5.14
CA GLY A 108 11.59 -2.45 5.94
C GLY A 108 11.56 -0.91 5.88
N VAL A 109 10.40 -0.31 5.61
CA VAL A 109 10.23 1.14 5.55
C VAL A 109 9.67 1.64 6.87
N SER A 110 10.35 2.59 7.53
CA SER A 110 9.85 3.23 8.75
C SER A 110 8.76 4.24 8.44
N THR A 111 7.82 4.37 9.38
CA THR A 111 6.81 5.44 9.43
C THR A 111 7.04 6.40 10.60
N ASP A 112 8.20 6.31 11.27
CA ASP A 112 8.52 7.13 12.43
C ASP A 112 8.44 8.63 12.07
N GLY A 113 7.72 9.39 12.90
CA GLY A 113 7.51 10.82 12.71
C GLY A 113 6.41 11.19 11.68
N LEU A 114 5.79 10.22 11.01
CA LEU A 114 4.68 10.44 10.08
C LEU A 114 3.33 10.30 10.80
N ASN A 115 3.01 11.28 11.64
CA ASN A 115 1.86 11.21 12.55
C ASN A 115 0.51 11.26 11.83
N HIS A 116 0.43 12.01 10.73
CA HIS A 116 -0.81 12.14 9.93
C HIS A 116 -1.06 10.88 9.11
N LEU A 117 0.01 10.27 8.58
CA LEU A 117 -0.06 8.97 7.91
C LEU A 117 -0.51 7.88 8.89
N GLU A 118 0.02 7.87 10.11
CA GLU A 118 -0.38 6.90 11.13
C GLU A 118 -1.84 7.09 11.55
N ARG A 119 -2.30 8.33 11.74
CA ARG A 119 -3.71 8.64 11.99
C ARG A 119 -4.61 8.08 10.90
N TRP A 120 -4.30 8.41 9.64
CA TRP A 120 -5.05 7.93 8.49
C TRP A 120 -5.00 6.39 8.37
N LYS A 121 -3.84 5.79 8.55
CA LYS A 121 -3.68 4.33 8.52
C LYS A 121 -4.59 3.64 9.55
N ASN A 122 -4.72 4.21 10.74
CA ASN A 122 -5.58 3.68 11.79
C ASN A 122 -7.07 3.89 11.47
N ALA A 123 -7.47 5.06 10.97
CA ALA A 123 -8.84 5.32 10.52
C ALA A 123 -9.30 4.34 9.43
N MET A 124 -8.38 3.90 8.57
CA MET A 124 -8.66 2.87 7.56
C MET A 124 -8.98 1.50 8.18
N TYR A 125 -8.37 1.14 9.32
CA TYR A 125 -8.73 -0.10 10.03
C TYR A 125 -10.15 -0.07 10.62
N GLU A 126 -10.73 1.11 10.84
CA GLU A 126 -12.11 1.27 11.32
C GLU A 126 -13.14 1.05 10.22
N GLN A 127 -12.73 1.04 8.95
CA GLN A 127 -13.62 0.81 7.82
C GLN A 127 -14.02 -0.67 7.72
N PRO A 128 -15.32 -1.03 7.84
CA PRO A 128 -15.75 -2.44 7.88
C PRO A 128 -15.34 -3.25 6.64
N GLY A 129 -15.30 -2.61 5.48
CA GLY A 129 -14.86 -3.23 4.22
C GLY A 129 -13.39 -3.63 4.24
N MET A 130 -12.54 -2.82 4.87
CA MET A 130 -11.10 -3.07 4.99
C MET A 130 -10.82 -4.28 5.88
N LEU A 131 -11.47 -4.37 7.04
CA LEU A 131 -11.33 -5.51 7.96
C LEU A 131 -11.79 -6.84 7.36
N LYS A 132 -12.77 -6.80 6.47
CA LYS A 132 -13.19 -7.99 5.71
C LYS A 132 -12.19 -8.30 4.60
N GLY A 133 -11.78 -7.31 3.82
CA GLY A 133 -10.92 -7.46 2.65
C GLY A 133 -9.56 -8.04 2.99
N ILE A 134 -8.91 -7.61 4.08
CA ILE A 134 -7.58 -8.14 4.48
C ILE A 134 -7.58 -9.62 4.87
N LYS A 135 -8.74 -10.22 5.06
CA LYS A 135 -8.90 -11.65 5.39
C LYS A 135 -9.17 -12.53 4.18
N VAL A 136 -9.22 -11.96 2.98
CA VAL A 136 -9.57 -12.69 1.74
C VAL A 136 -8.35 -12.76 0.81
N PRO A 137 -8.00 -13.94 0.25
CA PRO A 137 -8.56 -15.27 0.51
C PRO A 137 -8.07 -15.89 1.83
N VAL A 138 -7.03 -15.34 2.44
CA VAL A 138 -6.46 -15.76 3.73
C VAL A 138 -6.04 -14.54 4.54
N ASP A 139 -6.12 -14.62 5.85
CA ASP A 139 -5.67 -13.54 6.74
C ASP A 139 -4.14 -13.40 6.70
N LEU A 140 -3.67 -12.41 5.94
CA LEU A 140 -2.26 -12.04 5.84
C LEU A 140 -1.92 -10.99 6.91
N ASN A 141 -1.99 -11.37 8.17
CA ASN A 141 -1.54 -10.50 9.26
C ASN A 141 0.00 -10.41 9.25
N ILE A 142 0.52 -9.26 8.80
CA ILE A 142 1.96 -9.02 8.65
C ILE A 142 2.69 -9.08 10.00
N ASP A 143 2.11 -8.52 11.05
CA ASP A 143 2.76 -8.53 12.37
C ASP A 143 2.85 -9.97 12.92
N LYS A 144 1.78 -10.76 12.83
CA LYS A 144 1.83 -12.19 13.17
C LYS A 144 2.85 -12.96 12.34
N ARG A 145 2.93 -12.64 11.04
CA ARG A 145 3.89 -13.28 10.13
C ARG A 145 5.32 -12.95 10.52
N LEU A 146 5.63 -11.68 10.78
CA LEU A 146 6.97 -11.26 11.19
C LEU A 146 7.41 -11.89 12.53
N ASN A 147 6.48 -12.17 13.42
CA ASN A 147 6.74 -12.84 14.70
C ASN A 147 6.90 -14.36 14.56
N ASP A 148 6.43 -14.98 13.48
CA ASP A 148 6.62 -16.41 13.18
C ASP A 148 7.76 -16.60 12.18
N LYS A 149 8.98 -16.75 12.71
CA LYS A 149 10.20 -16.90 11.90
C LYS A 149 10.10 -18.03 10.87
N LYS A 150 9.57 -19.19 11.25
CA LYS A 150 9.47 -20.36 10.36
C LYS A 150 8.57 -20.08 9.17
N LYS A 151 7.37 -19.54 9.41
CA LYS A 151 6.45 -19.17 8.32
C LYS A 151 6.97 -18.02 7.47
N THR A 152 7.69 -17.08 8.07
CA THR A 152 8.36 -16.00 7.36
C THR A 152 9.41 -16.54 6.40
N GLU A 153 10.30 -17.42 6.85
CA GLU A 153 11.34 -18.04 6.02
C GLU A 153 10.76 -18.88 4.89
N GLU A 154 9.73 -19.70 5.19
CA GLU A 154 9.04 -20.50 4.17
C GLU A 154 8.40 -19.62 3.08
N PHE A 155 7.74 -18.54 3.47
CA PHE A 155 7.15 -17.59 2.52
C PHE A 155 8.22 -16.92 1.67
N ILE A 156 9.32 -16.44 2.27
CA ILE A 156 10.44 -15.83 1.56
C ILE A 156 11.04 -16.83 0.57
N LYS A 157 11.30 -18.06 0.99
CA LYS A 157 11.84 -19.12 0.13
C LYS A 157 10.94 -19.42 -1.08
N ASN A 158 9.61 -19.38 -0.90
CA ASN A 158 8.67 -19.53 -2.00
C ASN A 158 8.66 -18.30 -2.93
N ALA A 159 8.72 -17.09 -2.38
CA ALA A 159 8.79 -15.86 -3.16
C ALA A 159 10.11 -15.77 -3.98
N GLN A 160 11.23 -16.27 -3.45
CA GLN A 160 12.50 -16.33 -4.17
C GLN A 160 12.43 -17.13 -5.47
N LYS A 161 11.59 -18.17 -5.52
CA LYS A 161 11.39 -18.95 -6.75
C LYS A 161 10.79 -18.15 -7.89
N MET A 162 10.02 -17.09 -7.57
CA MET A 162 9.42 -16.20 -8.57
C MET A 162 10.42 -15.16 -9.08
N VAL A 163 11.37 -14.75 -8.24
CA VAL A 163 12.36 -13.71 -8.56
C VAL A 163 13.52 -14.28 -9.40
N LYS A 164 13.81 -15.58 -9.29
CA LYS A 164 14.91 -16.24 -10.00
C LYS A 164 14.60 -16.63 -11.46
N LYS A 165 13.42 -16.33 -11.95
CA LYS A 165 13.03 -16.54 -13.34
C LYS A 165 13.24 -15.26 -14.13
#